data_97c6fbb3c4b671808faab36dd5d2bd10
#
_entry.id   97c6fbb3c4b671808faab36dd5d2bd10
#
_cell.length_a   1.000
_cell.length_b   1.000
_cell.length_c   1.000
_cell.angle_alpha   90.00
_cell.angle_beta   90.00
_cell.angle_gamma   90.00
#
_symmetry.space_group_name_H-M   'P 1'
#
loop_
_entity.id
_entity.type
_entity.pdbx_description
1 polymer ?
#
loop_
_entity_poly.entity_id
_entity_poly.type
_entity_poly.pdbx_seq_one_letter_code
_entity_poly.pdbx_strand_id
1 'polypeptide(L)'
;MIKIGFITGARSEYGIMKRVIKELRTDPLFDVKIVATGMHYQQKYGDTINEIRKDGLAPVIDAPCYVEEERAKEKDFVLLIDTLYKVLQENPFDVIYIIGDRLEAYGAALAAHFLKIPVAHFAGGQLTNGAVDNIYRYNISNIASIHFVTNTYAKERLLQCPIIDGNNVFHVGSSAIDAIKEYLKQPKEAEEIDERLSRENYALMTFHSETKGVKAMNTIPEVMDVSITTILEKGIKLLITYPNNDDGSEAIIKVIEKWQDNPNVVVRKNLGSEYYYTAVDNALFVIGNSSSGIIEIPYFQKYTVNIGERQSGRNAPASVISLPDDCEQVNSSLIKLLESPKCTLPQEYIYGKGDSVKQIHEILKEKFQN
;
A
#
# COMPACT_ATOMS: atom_id res chain seq x y z
N MET A 1 13.55 25.18 13.88
CA MET A 1 12.98 23.80 13.76
C MET A 1 11.86 23.84 12.74
N ILE A 2 11.86 22.92 11.81
CA ILE A 2 10.83 22.74 10.79
C ILE A 2 9.66 21.97 11.41
N LYS A 3 8.50 22.59 11.50
CA LYS A 3 7.29 21.96 12.05
C LYS A 3 6.57 21.19 10.97
N ILE A 4 6.55 19.87 11.07
CA ILE A 4 5.92 19.00 10.09
C ILE A 4 4.75 18.21 10.70
N GLY A 5 3.58 18.29 10.05
CA GLY A 5 2.37 17.56 10.42
C GLY A 5 2.14 16.37 9.51
N PHE A 6 2.18 15.15 10.03
CA PHE A 6 1.80 13.94 9.30
C PHE A 6 0.31 13.67 9.46
N ILE A 7 -0.46 13.80 8.37
CA ILE A 7 -1.90 13.59 8.40
C ILE A 7 -2.22 12.16 8.02
N THR A 8 -2.93 11.44 8.87
CA THR A 8 -3.30 10.05 8.62
C THR A 8 -4.76 9.78 8.95
N GLY A 9 -5.48 9.16 8.04
CA GLY A 9 -6.89 8.77 8.16
C GLY A 9 -7.11 7.26 8.29
N ALA A 10 -6.06 6.44 8.04
CA ALA A 10 -6.17 4.99 8.06
C ALA A 10 -4.86 4.30 8.48
N ARG A 11 -4.99 3.07 9.00
CA ARG A 11 -3.85 2.23 9.42
C ARG A 11 -2.83 2.01 8.31
N SER A 12 -3.29 1.83 7.07
CA SER A 12 -2.42 1.62 5.91
C SER A 12 -1.52 2.81 5.62
N GLU A 13 -2.04 4.04 5.74
CA GLU A 13 -1.27 5.27 5.57
C GLU A 13 -0.24 5.42 6.69
N TYR A 14 -0.68 5.25 7.94
CA TYR A 14 0.20 5.34 9.09
C TYR A 14 1.36 4.34 9.02
N GLY A 15 1.09 3.11 8.59
CA GLY A 15 2.11 2.08 8.39
C GLY A 15 3.24 2.53 7.45
N ILE A 16 2.90 3.24 6.38
CA ILE A 16 3.86 3.80 5.42
C ILE A 16 4.61 5.00 6.02
N MET A 17 3.89 5.89 6.74
CA MET A 17 4.46 7.10 7.36
C MET A 17 5.45 6.80 8.48
N LYS A 18 5.25 5.72 9.24
CA LYS A 18 6.06 5.37 10.43
C LYS A 18 7.56 5.50 10.21
N ARG A 19 8.06 5.06 9.04
CA ARG A 19 9.50 5.07 8.74
C ARG A 19 10.01 6.49 8.51
N VAL A 20 9.24 7.30 7.80
CA VAL A 20 9.60 8.73 7.57
C VAL A 20 9.56 9.49 8.89
N ILE A 21 8.53 9.26 9.73
CA ILE A 21 8.42 9.87 11.06
C ILE A 21 9.62 9.50 11.93
N LYS A 22 10.00 8.22 11.97
CA LYS A 22 11.17 7.76 12.73
C LYS A 22 12.45 8.45 12.28
N GLU A 23 12.68 8.52 10.98
CA GLU A 23 13.88 9.15 10.40
C GLU A 23 13.95 10.63 10.73
N LEU A 24 12.89 11.40 10.47
CA LEU A 24 12.88 12.84 10.72
C LEU A 24 13.06 13.17 12.22
N ARG A 25 12.57 12.31 13.11
CA ARG A 25 12.78 12.50 14.56
C ARG A 25 14.20 12.28 15.03
N THR A 26 15.06 11.69 14.25
CA THR A 26 16.50 11.60 14.57
C THR A 26 17.25 12.91 14.35
N ASP A 27 16.69 13.83 13.55
CA ASP A 27 17.28 15.13 13.26
C ASP A 27 16.57 16.22 14.10
N PRO A 28 17.29 16.91 15.01
CA PRO A 28 16.72 17.95 15.86
C PRO A 28 16.21 19.20 15.09
N LEU A 29 16.46 19.23 13.79
CA LEU A 29 15.92 20.27 12.91
C LEU A 29 14.39 20.16 12.78
N PHE A 30 13.81 18.96 12.94
CA PHE A 30 12.39 18.71 12.74
C PHE A 30 11.60 18.62 14.05
N ASP A 31 10.48 19.34 14.11
CA ASP A 31 9.41 19.15 15.11
C ASP A 31 8.26 18.39 14.45
N VAL A 32 8.20 17.09 14.70
CA VAL A 32 7.25 16.17 14.05
C VAL A 32 6.04 15.92 14.92
N LYS A 33 4.83 16.11 14.35
CA LYS A 33 3.56 15.74 14.99
C LYS A 33 2.71 14.89 14.04
N ILE A 34 1.84 14.06 14.61
CA ILE A 34 0.87 13.24 13.88
C ILE A 34 -0.51 13.83 14.09
N VAL A 35 -1.23 14.13 13.02
CA VAL A 35 -2.65 14.50 13.06
C VAL A 35 -3.45 13.28 12.63
N ALA A 36 -4.14 12.66 13.57
CA ALA A 36 -4.94 11.46 13.33
C ALA A 36 -6.41 11.82 13.11
N THR A 37 -7.02 11.24 12.08
CA THR A 37 -8.40 11.51 11.70
C THR A 37 -9.09 10.25 11.16
N GLY A 38 -10.30 10.36 10.66
CA GLY A 38 -11.00 9.34 9.89
C GLY A 38 -11.17 8.00 10.60
N MET A 39 -10.81 6.95 9.89
CA MET A 39 -10.99 5.55 10.31
C MET A 39 -10.24 5.18 11.60
N HIS A 40 -9.26 5.98 12.03
CA HIS A 40 -8.55 5.73 13.29
C HIS A 40 -9.45 5.77 14.52
N TYR A 41 -10.60 6.46 14.44
CA TYR A 41 -11.57 6.65 15.51
C TYR A 41 -12.83 5.78 15.37
N GLN A 42 -12.83 4.80 14.45
CA GLN A 42 -13.99 3.94 14.22
C GLN A 42 -13.75 2.53 14.74
N GLN A 43 -14.60 2.06 15.68
CA GLN A 43 -14.51 0.72 16.30
C GLN A 43 -14.51 -0.42 15.27
N LYS A 44 -15.30 -0.30 14.22
CA LYS A 44 -15.36 -1.31 13.15
C LYS A 44 -14.02 -1.53 12.44
N TYR A 45 -13.10 -0.57 12.51
CA TYR A 45 -11.74 -0.67 11.97
C TYR A 45 -10.68 -0.89 13.07
N GLY A 46 -11.10 -1.17 14.33
CA GLY A 46 -10.24 -1.59 15.43
C GLY A 46 -9.62 -0.46 16.24
N ASP A 47 -10.19 0.76 16.23
CA ASP A 47 -9.70 1.92 17.02
C ASP A 47 -8.18 2.11 16.90
N THR A 48 -7.70 2.14 15.67
CA THR A 48 -6.25 2.12 15.37
C THR A 48 -5.49 3.36 15.88
N ILE A 49 -6.20 4.36 16.41
CA ILE A 49 -5.59 5.47 17.16
C ILE A 49 -4.77 4.97 18.36
N ASN A 50 -5.18 3.87 18.97
CA ASN A 50 -4.46 3.27 20.10
C ASN A 50 -3.12 2.68 19.65
N GLU A 51 -3.01 2.16 18.43
CA GLU A 51 -1.73 1.72 17.85
C GLU A 51 -0.78 2.90 17.68
N ILE A 52 -1.27 4.02 17.13
CA ILE A 52 -0.47 5.25 16.93
C ILE A 52 0.08 5.76 18.27
N ARG A 53 -0.78 5.82 19.28
CA ARG A 53 -0.39 6.27 20.62
C ARG A 53 0.60 5.31 21.29
N LYS A 54 0.39 3.99 21.15
CA LYS A 54 1.28 2.96 21.70
C LYS A 54 2.66 3.00 21.06
N ASP A 55 2.75 3.27 19.78
CA ASP A 55 4.03 3.40 19.06
C ASP A 55 4.88 4.56 19.59
N GLY A 56 4.27 5.63 20.13
CA GLY A 56 4.95 6.74 20.75
C GLY A 56 5.95 7.49 19.85
N LEU A 57 5.75 7.41 18.53
CA LEU A 57 6.71 7.93 17.55
C LEU A 57 6.76 9.47 17.54
N ALA A 58 5.63 10.15 17.75
CA ALA A 58 5.53 11.59 17.80
C ALA A 58 4.28 12.01 18.59
N PRO A 59 4.17 13.27 19.07
CA PRO A 59 2.95 13.78 19.65
C PRO A 59 1.78 13.65 18.69
N VAL A 60 0.63 13.19 19.19
CA VAL A 60 -0.60 12.98 18.42
C VAL A 60 -1.57 14.11 18.69
N ILE A 61 -2.07 14.71 17.63
CA ILE A 61 -3.17 15.68 17.63
C ILE A 61 -4.41 14.94 17.12
N ASP A 62 -5.45 14.94 17.93
CA ASP A 62 -6.71 14.28 17.61
C ASP A 62 -7.57 15.18 16.70
N ALA A 63 -8.00 14.65 15.56
CA ALA A 63 -8.92 15.30 14.63
C ALA A 63 -10.07 14.32 14.24
N PRO A 64 -10.87 13.85 15.21
CA PRO A 64 -11.92 12.88 14.95
C PRO A 64 -13.02 13.50 14.08
N CYS A 65 -13.34 12.88 12.93
CA CYS A 65 -14.35 13.39 12.01
C CYS A 65 -15.44 12.39 11.64
N TYR A 66 -15.21 11.09 11.78
CA TYR A 66 -16.22 10.06 11.56
C TYR A 66 -16.73 9.56 12.89
N VAL A 67 -17.69 10.28 13.47
CA VAL A 67 -18.20 9.98 14.82
C VAL A 67 -19.47 9.12 14.78
N GLU A 68 -20.22 9.12 13.66
CA GLU A 68 -21.51 8.41 13.54
C GLU A 68 -21.54 7.57 12.26
N GLU A 69 -21.90 6.28 12.42
CA GLU A 69 -21.96 5.31 11.31
C GLU A 69 -23.07 5.58 10.29
N GLU A 70 -24.07 6.40 10.66
CA GLU A 70 -25.28 6.65 9.85
C GLU A 70 -25.25 7.93 9.02
N ARG A 71 -24.13 8.67 9.03
CA ARG A 71 -24.02 9.92 8.26
C ARG A 71 -23.79 9.67 6.77
N ALA A 72 -24.40 10.53 5.95
CA ALA A 72 -24.11 10.56 4.53
C ALA A 72 -22.65 10.97 4.29
N LYS A 73 -21.94 10.25 3.42
CA LYS A 73 -20.50 10.41 3.11
C LYS A 73 -20.12 11.87 2.76
N GLU A 74 -21.03 12.60 2.11
CA GLU A 74 -20.85 14.01 1.72
C GLU A 74 -20.83 14.93 2.95
N LYS A 75 -21.68 14.68 3.94
CA LYS A 75 -21.72 15.45 5.19
C LYS A 75 -20.48 15.20 6.03
N ASP A 76 -20.01 13.96 6.06
CA ASP A 76 -18.80 13.57 6.75
C ASP A 76 -17.59 14.28 6.13
N PHE A 77 -17.55 14.43 4.81
CA PHE A 77 -16.47 15.12 4.12
C PHE A 77 -16.43 16.63 4.44
N VAL A 78 -17.58 17.29 4.52
CA VAL A 78 -17.64 18.69 4.93
C VAL A 78 -17.16 18.85 6.37
N LEU A 79 -17.59 17.97 7.27
CA LEU A 79 -17.13 17.97 8.68
C LEU A 79 -15.63 17.71 8.78
N LEU A 80 -15.09 16.79 7.97
CA LEU A 80 -13.66 16.48 7.91
C LEU A 80 -12.84 17.74 7.58
N ILE A 81 -13.24 18.48 6.53
CA ILE A 81 -12.53 19.70 6.13
C ILE A 81 -12.58 20.75 7.25
N ASP A 82 -13.74 20.97 7.84
CA ASP A 82 -13.90 21.94 8.94
C ASP A 82 -13.07 21.56 10.16
N THR A 83 -13.07 20.27 10.54
CA THR A 83 -12.25 19.75 11.63
C THR A 83 -10.77 19.94 11.38
N LEU A 84 -10.29 19.52 10.20
CA LEU A 84 -8.88 19.65 9.85
C LEU A 84 -8.45 21.10 9.70
N TYR A 85 -9.31 21.97 9.15
CA TYR A 85 -9.03 23.40 9.06
C TYR A 85 -8.78 24.00 10.44
N LYS A 86 -9.66 23.73 11.43
CA LYS A 86 -9.53 24.21 12.82
C LYS A 86 -8.25 23.66 13.47
N VAL A 87 -8.00 22.36 13.35
CA VAL A 87 -6.81 21.72 13.91
C VAL A 87 -5.52 22.31 13.34
N LEU A 88 -5.45 22.51 12.01
CA LEU A 88 -4.28 23.08 11.35
C LEU A 88 -4.10 24.56 11.65
N GLN A 89 -5.19 25.31 11.84
CA GLN A 89 -5.15 26.72 12.25
C GLN A 89 -4.60 26.89 13.68
N GLU A 90 -4.99 26.00 14.60
CA GLU A 90 -4.51 26.00 16.00
C GLU A 90 -3.08 25.46 16.13
N ASN A 91 -2.64 24.65 15.19
CA ASN A 91 -1.32 24.02 15.17
C ASN A 91 -0.57 24.43 13.89
N PRO A 92 0.13 25.57 13.87
CA PRO A 92 0.82 26.03 12.68
C PRO A 92 1.98 25.11 12.32
N PHE A 93 1.92 24.55 11.09
CA PHE A 93 2.97 23.74 10.49
C PHE A 93 3.65 24.51 9.36
N ASP A 94 4.96 24.28 9.17
CA ASP A 94 5.69 24.77 8.00
C ASP A 94 5.37 23.92 6.75
N VAL A 95 4.99 22.65 6.97
CA VAL A 95 4.56 21.72 5.93
C VAL A 95 3.69 20.62 6.53
N ILE A 96 2.68 20.16 5.78
CA ILE A 96 2.01 18.89 6.08
C ILE A 96 2.45 17.81 5.10
N TYR A 97 2.55 16.58 5.61
CA TYR A 97 2.87 15.38 4.82
C TYR A 97 1.64 14.49 4.70
N ILE A 98 1.24 14.20 3.48
CA ILE A 98 0.08 13.36 3.16
C ILE A 98 0.47 12.24 2.20
N ILE A 99 -0.25 11.11 2.31
CA ILE A 99 -0.02 9.92 1.46
C ILE A 99 -1.24 9.61 0.61
N GLY A 100 -1.00 9.31 -0.65
CA GLY A 100 -1.94 8.59 -1.50
C GLY A 100 -3.13 9.41 -1.97
N ASP A 101 -4.32 8.85 -1.78
CA ASP A 101 -5.51 9.20 -2.54
C ASP A 101 -6.82 9.04 -1.75
N ARG A 102 -6.73 8.96 -0.44
CA ARG A 102 -7.92 8.82 0.39
C ARG A 102 -8.66 10.16 0.54
N LEU A 103 -9.95 10.05 0.86
CA LEU A 103 -10.81 11.20 1.08
C LEU A 103 -10.28 12.07 2.25
N GLU A 104 -9.73 11.44 3.30
CA GLU A 104 -9.13 12.13 4.44
C GLU A 104 -7.90 12.96 4.03
N ALA A 105 -7.05 12.39 3.18
CA ALA A 105 -5.88 13.08 2.63
C ALA A 105 -6.30 14.28 1.74
N TYR A 106 -7.37 14.12 0.95
CA TYR A 106 -7.91 15.19 0.12
C TYR A 106 -8.50 16.33 0.97
N GLY A 107 -9.25 16.00 2.02
CA GLY A 107 -9.75 17.00 2.97
C GLY A 107 -8.62 17.78 3.66
N ALA A 108 -7.54 17.09 4.04
CA ALA A 108 -6.36 17.72 4.62
C ALA A 108 -5.65 18.66 3.64
N ALA A 109 -5.51 18.26 2.37
CA ALA A 109 -4.92 19.10 1.34
C ALA A 109 -5.72 20.38 1.12
N LEU A 110 -7.07 20.30 1.08
CA LEU A 110 -7.94 21.46 0.98
C LEU A 110 -7.81 22.40 2.18
N ALA A 111 -7.85 21.87 3.41
CA ALA A 111 -7.69 22.65 4.62
C ALA A 111 -6.34 23.39 4.64
N ALA A 112 -5.26 22.71 4.30
CA ALA A 112 -3.92 23.28 4.20
C ALA A 112 -3.82 24.38 3.13
N HIS A 113 -4.45 24.16 1.98
CA HIS A 113 -4.48 25.13 0.89
C HIS A 113 -5.10 26.48 1.34
N PHE A 114 -6.25 26.43 2.02
CA PHE A 114 -6.90 27.65 2.53
C PHE A 114 -6.08 28.36 3.63
N LEU A 115 -5.30 27.60 4.39
CA LEU A 115 -4.38 28.13 5.42
C LEU A 115 -3.00 28.52 4.86
N LYS A 116 -2.76 28.30 3.57
CA LYS A 116 -1.47 28.52 2.89
C LYS A 116 -0.33 27.71 3.50
N ILE A 117 -0.63 26.52 4.02
CA ILE A 117 0.36 25.58 4.53
C ILE A 117 0.83 24.72 3.33
N PRO A 118 2.14 24.67 3.05
CA PRO A 118 2.70 23.80 2.03
C PRO A 118 2.34 22.33 2.25
N VAL A 119 2.06 21.60 1.17
CA VAL A 119 1.70 20.18 1.19
C VAL A 119 2.79 19.36 0.52
N ALA A 120 3.35 18.40 1.23
CA ALA A 120 4.22 17.36 0.70
C ALA A 120 3.38 16.09 0.45
N HIS A 121 3.22 15.70 -0.82
CA HIS A 121 2.39 14.58 -1.25
C HIS A 121 3.22 13.38 -1.64
N PHE A 122 3.10 12.28 -0.89
CA PHE A 122 3.73 11.00 -1.22
C PHE A 122 2.78 10.10 -2.03
N ALA A 123 3.32 9.40 -3.02
CA ALA A 123 2.61 8.49 -3.93
C ALA A 123 1.55 9.18 -4.84
N GLY A 124 1.72 10.48 -5.13
CA GLY A 124 1.00 11.18 -6.19
C GLY A 124 1.37 10.67 -7.58
N GLY A 125 0.59 11.06 -8.60
CA GLY A 125 0.84 10.74 -10.02
C GLY A 125 0.62 9.27 -10.43
N GLN A 126 0.31 8.38 -9.52
CA GLN A 126 -0.05 7.00 -9.86
C GLN A 126 -1.45 6.94 -10.49
N LEU A 127 -1.66 5.98 -11.38
CA LEU A 127 -2.96 5.72 -11.99
C LEU A 127 -3.38 4.29 -11.66
N THR A 128 -4.62 4.12 -11.24
CA THR A 128 -5.30 2.83 -11.11
C THR A 128 -6.56 2.89 -11.98
N ASN A 129 -6.59 2.15 -13.07
CA ASN A 129 -7.68 2.24 -14.04
C ASN A 129 -9.05 2.00 -13.39
N GLY A 130 -10.00 2.91 -13.65
CA GLY A 130 -11.37 2.83 -13.12
C GLY A 130 -11.54 3.12 -11.63
N ALA A 131 -10.49 3.47 -10.87
CA ALA A 131 -10.62 3.85 -9.47
C ALA A 131 -11.06 5.31 -9.32
N VAL A 132 -12.08 5.57 -8.49
CA VAL A 132 -12.55 6.92 -8.13
C VAL A 132 -11.44 7.70 -7.41
N ASP A 133 -10.60 7.01 -6.65
CA ASP A 133 -9.51 7.58 -5.88
C ASP A 133 -8.48 8.34 -6.74
N ASN A 134 -8.43 8.07 -8.05
CA ASN A 134 -7.61 8.88 -8.97
C ASN A 134 -7.99 10.37 -8.93
N ILE A 135 -9.28 10.69 -8.78
CA ILE A 135 -9.76 12.08 -8.70
C ILE A 135 -9.15 12.74 -7.47
N TYR A 136 -9.21 12.09 -6.31
CA TYR A 136 -8.63 12.62 -5.09
C TYR A 136 -7.11 12.74 -5.20
N ARG A 137 -6.42 11.72 -5.69
CA ARG A 137 -4.96 11.70 -5.87
C ARG A 137 -4.47 12.86 -6.72
N TYR A 138 -5.09 13.09 -7.88
CA TYR A 138 -4.67 14.17 -8.77
C TYR A 138 -5.04 15.55 -8.23
N ASN A 139 -6.18 15.69 -7.54
CA ASN A 139 -6.53 16.94 -6.87
C ASN A 139 -5.56 17.27 -5.73
N ILE A 140 -5.16 16.27 -4.93
CA ILE A 140 -4.11 16.45 -3.92
C ILE A 140 -2.80 16.86 -4.58
N SER A 141 -2.40 16.19 -5.66
CA SER A 141 -1.19 16.55 -6.39
C SER A 141 -1.25 17.98 -6.96
N ASN A 142 -2.40 18.45 -7.43
CA ASN A 142 -2.55 19.82 -7.92
C ASN A 142 -2.46 20.88 -6.81
N ILE A 143 -2.77 20.53 -5.58
CA ILE A 143 -2.65 21.40 -4.39
C ILE A 143 -1.23 21.35 -3.83
N ALA A 144 -0.56 20.21 -3.94
CA ALA A 144 0.72 19.97 -3.30
C ALA A 144 1.86 20.85 -3.85
N SER A 145 2.75 21.26 -2.95
CA SER A 145 3.94 22.07 -3.28
C SER A 145 5.18 21.19 -3.49
N ILE A 146 5.19 19.97 -2.93
CA ILE A 146 6.30 19.00 -3.03
C ILE A 146 5.70 17.63 -3.33
N HIS A 147 6.29 16.91 -4.27
CA HIS A 147 5.80 15.62 -4.73
C HIS A 147 6.89 14.55 -4.56
N PHE A 148 6.60 13.56 -3.75
CA PHE A 148 7.41 12.35 -3.59
C PHE A 148 6.77 11.20 -4.34
N VAL A 149 7.24 10.94 -5.55
CA VAL A 149 6.67 9.90 -6.41
C VAL A 149 7.43 8.59 -6.29
N THR A 150 6.72 7.48 -6.47
CA THR A 150 7.26 6.15 -6.22
C THR A 150 7.89 5.51 -7.46
N ASN A 151 7.64 6.05 -8.65
CA ASN A 151 8.21 5.57 -9.91
C ASN A 151 8.27 6.68 -10.97
N THR A 152 9.00 6.43 -12.06
CA THR A 152 9.20 7.39 -13.15
C THR A 152 7.92 7.75 -13.90
N TYR A 153 7.01 6.79 -14.09
CA TYR A 153 5.72 7.06 -14.75
C TYR A 153 4.84 8.03 -13.97
N ALA A 154 4.84 7.91 -12.63
CA ALA A 154 4.15 8.86 -11.77
C ALA A 154 4.77 10.26 -11.90
N LYS A 155 6.11 10.34 -11.97
CA LYS A 155 6.82 11.60 -12.23
C LYS A 155 6.41 12.21 -13.57
N GLU A 156 6.49 11.45 -14.63
CA GLU A 156 6.16 11.89 -15.99
C GLU A 156 4.73 12.41 -16.10
N ARG A 157 3.76 11.71 -15.47
CA ARG A 157 2.36 12.16 -15.44
C ARG A 157 2.18 13.50 -14.72
N LEU A 158 2.84 13.69 -13.58
CA LEU A 158 2.77 14.96 -12.86
C LEU A 158 3.41 16.10 -13.66
N LEU A 159 4.51 15.85 -14.36
CA LEU A 159 5.18 16.85 -15.20
C LEU A 159 4.35 17.27 -16.43
N GLN A 160 3.32 16.53 -16.79
CA GLN A 160 2.35 16.94 -17.84
C GLN A 160 1.34 17.97 -17.32
N CYS A 161 1.21 18.15 -16.02
CA CYS A 161 0.31 19.15 -15.45
C CYS A 161 0.98 20.52 -15.43
N PRO A 162 0.40 21.54 -16.11
CA PRO A 162 1.05 22.85 -16.29
C PRO A 162 1.20 23.67 -15.00
N ILE A 163 0.49 23.31 -13.92
CA ILE A 163 0.56 24.00 -12.64
C ILE A 163 1.56 23.37 -11.67
N ILE A 164 2.13 22.22 -12.01
CA ILE A 164 3.11 21.53 -11.16
C ILE A 164 4.53 21.95 -11.56
N ASP A 165 5.27 22.54 -10.61
CA ASP A 165 6.69 22.83 -10.81
C ASP A 165 7.52 21.55 -10.77
N GLY A 166 8.12 21.19 -11.91
CA GLY A 166 8.95 19.99 -12.05
C GLY A 166 10.16 19.95 -11.11
N ASN A 167 10.65 21.09 -10.62
CA ASN A 167 11.72 21.17 -9.63
C ASN A 167 11.30 20.67 -8.24
N ASN A 168 10.02 20.47 -8.04
CA ASN A 168 9.45 19.97 -6.79
C ASN A 168 8.88 18.54 -6.93
N VAL A 169 9.19 17.82 -8.05
CA VAL A 169 8.77 16.43 -8.27
C VAL A 169 9.99 15.49 -8.15
N PHE A 170 10.05 14.76 -7.04
CA PHE A 170 11.16 13.90 -6.69
C PHE A 170 10.77 12.42 -6.81
N HIS A 171 11.51 11.64 -7.61
CA HIS A 171 11.35 10.19 -7.64
C HIS A 171 12.16 9.58 -6.50
N VAL A 172 11.50 9.31 -5.39
CA VAL A 172 12.12 8.76 -4.17
C VAL A 172 11.92 7.25 -4.03
N GLY A 173 10.98 6.65 -4.77
CA GLY A 173 10.62 5.25 -4.62
C GLY A 173 9.59 5.02 -3.52
N SER A 174 9.32 3.75 -3.23
CA SER A 174 8.39 3.31 -2.19
C SER A 174 9.11 3.02 -0.89
N SER A 175 8.63 3.56 0.22
CA SER A 175 9.17 3.25 1.56
C SER A 175 8.94 1.80 2.00
N ALA A 176 8.09 1.04 1.30
CA ALA A 176 7.97 -0.40 1.47
C ALA A 176 9.29 -1.11 1.08
N ILE A 177 10.00 -0.60 0.08
CA ILE A 177 11.30 -1.16 -0.34
C ILE A 177 12.38 -0.93 0.73
N ASP A 178 12.32 0.21 1.44
CA ASP A 178 13.18 0.44 2.62
C ASP A 178 12.93 -0.62 3.70
N ALA A 179 11.67 -0.98 3.91
CA ALA A 179 11.28 -2.03 4.86
C ALA A 179 11.83 -3.40 4.47
N ILE A 180 11.72 -3.75 3.18
CA ILE A 180 12.23 -5.02 2.64
C ILE A 180 13.75 -5.07 2.76
N LYS A 181 14.44 -3.99 2.42
CA LYS A 181 15.89 -3.89 2.54
C LYS A 181 16.37 -4.06 3.99
N GLU A 182 15.60 -3.57 4.95
CA GLU A 182 15.89 -3.78 6.37
C GLU A 182 15.64 -5.25 6.77
N TYR A 183 14.52 -5.84 6.36
CA TYR A 183 14.22 -7.25 6.59
C TYR A 183 15.31 -8.17 6.04
N LEU A 184 15.81 -7.92 4.82
CA LEU A 184 16.83 -8.75 4.16
C LEU A 184 18.20 -8.73 4.84
N LYS A 185 18.44 -7.88 5.84
CA LYS A 185 19.65 -7.96 6.68
C LYS A 185 19.62 -9.15 7.64
N GLN A 186 18.43 -9.58 8.07
CA GLN A 186 18.20 -10.70 8.98
C GLN A 186 16.91 -11.42 8.57
N PRO A 187 16.92 -12.13 7.42
CA PRO A 187 15.74 -12.83 6.93
C PRO A 187 15.40 -14.01 7.86
N LYS A 188 14.11 -14.34 7.90
CA LYS A 188 13.56 -15.43 8.69
C LYS A 188 13.21 -16.63 7.83
N GLU A 189 13.11 -17.79 8.44
CA GLU A 189 12.72 -19.02 7.76
C GLU A 189 11.19 -19.18 7.71
N ALA A 190 10.70 -19.92 6.70
CA ALA A 190 9.26 -20.14 6.49
C ALA A 190 8.60 -20.91 7.63
N GLU A 191 9.34 -21.78 8.29
CA GLU A 191 8.92 -22.59 9.42
C GLU A 191 8.47 -21.73 10.62
N GLU A 192 8.94 -20.48 10.74
CA GLU A 192 8.47 -19.55 11.76
C GLU A 192 7.00 -19.12 11.53
N ILE A 193 6.48 -19.25 10.31
CA ILE A 193 5.08 -19.02 9.99
C ILE A 193 4.25 -20.26 10.28
N ASP A 194 4.72 -21.42 9.79
CA ASP A 194 4.09 -22.72 9.98
C ASP A 194 5.09 -23.83 9.67
N GLU A 195 5.19 -24.87 10.52
CA GLU A 195 6.12 -26.00 10.38
C GLU A 195 5.97 -26.80 9.06
N ARG A 196 4.83 -26.68 8.40
CA ARG A 196 4.57 -27.30 7.08
C ARG A 196 5.25 -26.61 5.92
N LEU A 197 5.69 -25.36 6.11
CA LEU A 197 6.32 -24.54 5.08
C LEU A 197 7.84 -24.66 5.17
N SER A 198 8.50 -24.56 4.01
CA SER A 198 9.94 -24.43 3.90
C SER A 198 10.29 -23.64 2.64
N ARG A 199 11.52 -23.19 2.52
CA ARG A 199 11.97 -22.39 1.38
C ARG A 199 11.64 -23.08 0.06
N GLU A 200 10.93 -22.36 -0.82
CA GLU A 200 10.53 -22.78 -2.17
C GLU A 200 9.68 -24.08 -2.27
N ASN A 201 8.97 -24.45 -1.19
CA ASN A 201 8.01 -25.56 -1.26
C ASN A 201 6.55 -25.11 -1.37
N TYR A 202 6.28 -23.80 -1.36
CA TYR A 202 4.94 -23.24 -1.43
C TYR A 202 4.85 -21.99 -2.31
N ALA A 203 3.64 -21.68 -2.74
CA ALA A 203 3.28 -20.39 -3.32
C ALA A 203 2.51 -19.55 -2.29
N LEU A 204 2.76 -18.23 -2.27
CA LEU A 204 1.99 -17.28 -1.47
C LEU A 204 0.80 -16.77 -2.29
N MET A 205 -0.41 -16.90 -1.76
CA MET A 205 -1.64 -16.48 -2.44
C MET A 205 -2.37 -15.40 -1.67
N THR A 206 -2.68 -14.28 -2.35
CA THR A 206 -3.45 -13.16 -1.78
C THR A 206 -4.38 -12.57 -2.83
N PHE A 207 -5.68 -12.80 -2.69
CA PHE A 207 -6.70 -12.19 -3.54
C PHE A 207 -7.51 -11.16 -2.76
N HIS A 208 -7.94 -10.11 -3.43
CA HIS A 208 -8.89 -9.11 -2.95
C HIS A 208 -10.06 -9.03 -3.91
N SER A 209 -11.22 -8.61 -3.44
CA SER A 209 -12.36 -8.34 -4.30
C SER A 209 -12.05 -7.21 -5.28
N GLU A 210 -12.64 -7.31 -6.47
CA GLU A 210 -12.58 -6.24 -7.46
C GLU A 210 -13.91 -5.49 -7.49
N THR A 211 -13.87 -4.19 -7.19
CA THR A 211 -15.05 -3.32 -7.18
C THR A 211 -15.43 -2.77 -8.57
N LYS A 212 -14.69 -3.16 -9.61
CA LYS A 212 -14.87 -2.71 -10.99
C LYS A 212 -15.88 -3.58 -11.75
N GLY A 213 -17.16 -3.37 -11.47
CA GLY A 213 -18.26 -4.01 -12.20
C GLY A 213 -18.67 -5.38 -11.63
N VAL A 214 -19.93 -5.72 -11.86
CA VAL A 214 -20.59 -6.92 -11.30
C VAL A 214 -19.94 -8.23 -11.79
N LYS A 215 -19.37 -8.23 -13.00
CA LYS A 215 -18.81 -9.44 -13.61
C LYS A 215 -17.47 -9.83 -12.95
N ALA A 216 -16.60 -8.89 -12.66
CA ALA A 216 -15.29 -9.15 -12.05
C ALA A 216 -15.42 -9.71 -10.62
N MET A 217 -16.40 -9.26 -9.84
CA MET A 217 -16.68 -9.78 -8.51
C MET A 217 -17.06 -11.27 -8.47
N ASN A 218 -17.57 -11.79 -9.57
CA ASN A 218 -18.03 -13.20 -9.67
C ASN A 218 -16.97 -14.17 -10.18
N THR A 219 -15.95 -13.68 -10.89
CA THR A 219 -14.92 -14.53 -11.52
C THR A 219 -13.70 -14.76 -10.62
N ILE A 220 -13.32 -13.83 -9.78
CA ILE A 220 -12.15 -13.95 -8.90
C ILE A 220 -12.20 -15.16 -7.96
N PRO A 221 -13.33 -15.49 -7.28
CA PRO A 221 -13.41 -16.70 -6.46
C PRO A 221 -13.23 -17.98 -7.26
N GLU A 222 -13.78 -18.05 -8.47
CA GLU A 222 -13.66 -19.21 -9.36
C GLU A 222 -12.19 -19.39 -9.84
N VAL A 223 -11.56 -18.31 -10.26
CA VAL A 223 -10.15 -18.30 -10.66
C VAL A 223 -9.23 -18.64 -9.51
N MET A 224 -9.53 -18.19 -8.31
CA MET A 224 -8.80 -18.56 -7.08
C MET A 224 -8.90 -20.07 -6.84
N ASP A 225 -10.09 -20.65 -6.94
CA ASP A 225 -10.34 -22.08 -6.72
C ASP A 225 -9.57 -22.96 -7.76
N VAL A 226 -9.62 -22.56 -9.02
CA VAL A 226 -8.83 -23.20 -10.11
C VAL A 226 -7.33 -23.10 -9.83
N SER A 227 -6.85 -21.91 -9.42
CA SER A 227 -5.43 -21.71 -9.11
C SER A 227 -4.95 -22.60 -7.95
N ILE A 228 -5.76 -22.72 -6.89
CA ILE A 228 -5.46 -23.61 -5.75
C ILE A 228 -5.34 -25.05 -6.24
N THR A 229 -6.33 -25.53 -7.00
CA THR A 229 -6.34 -26.90 -7.55
C THR A 229 -5.10 -27.16 -8.37
N THR A 230 -4.78 -26.30 -9.34
CA THR A 230 -3.63 -26.46 -10.24
C THR A 230 -2.30 -26.51 -9.49
N ILE A 231 -2.11 -25.62 -8.51
CA ILE A 231 -0.86 -25.55 -7.73
C ILE A 231 -0.68 -26.80 -6.86
N LEU A 232 -1.76 -27.26 -6.20
CA LEU A 232 -1.72 -28.46 -5.37
C LEU A 232 -1.49 -29.75 -6.19
N GLU A 233 -2.05 -29.86 -7.40
CA GLU A 233 -1.82 -30.99 -8.31
C GLU A 233 -0.35 -31.10 -8.76
N LYS A 234 0.39 -29.98 -8.75
CA LYS A 234 1.84 -29.97 -9.01
C LYS A 234 2.69 -30.25 -7.76
N GLY A 235 2.07 -30.61 -6.64
CA GLY A 235 2.74 -30.93 -5.38
C GLY A 235 3.31 -29.72 -4.63
N ILE A 236 2.91 -28.51 -5.00
CA ILE A 236 3.33 -27.25 -4.35
C ILE A 236 2.30 -26.91 -3.27
N LYS A 237 2.77 -26.58 -2.07
CA LYS A 237 1.91 -26.14 -0.98
C LYS A 237 1.43 -24.70 -1.20
N LEU A 238 0.45 -24.28 -0.43
CA LEU A 238 -0.09 -22.93 -0.47
C LEU A 238 -0.05 -22.28 0.92
N LEU A 239 0.42 -21.05 0.97
CA LEU A 239 0.15 -20.12 2.07
C LEU A 239 -0.84 -19.08 1.57
N ILE A 240 -2.04 -19.06 2.15
CA ILE A 240 -3.13 -18.18 1.72
C ILE A 240 -3.37 -17.12 2.81
N THR A 241 -3.40 -15.85 2.41
CA THR A 241 -3.80 -14.75 3.30
C THR A 241 -5.22 -14.27 2.97
N TYR A 242 -5.92 -13.74 3.98
CA TYR A 242 -7.28 -13.23 3.82
C TYR A 242 -7.29 -11.94 2.97
N PRO A 243 -8.42 -11.67 2.28
CA PRO A 243 -8.66 -10.41 1.59
C PRO A 243 -8.75 -9.24 2.58
N ASN A 244 -8.71 -8.00 2.05
CA ASN A 244 -9.14 -6.81 2.77
C ASN A 244 -10.66 -6.89 3.03
N ASN A 245 -11.16 -5.99 3.89
CA ASN A 245 -12.60 -5.86 4.20
C ASN A 245 -13.37 -5.07 3.10
N ASP A 246 -12.99 -5.25 1.83
CA ASP A 246 -13.68 -4.63 0.70
C ASP A 246 -14.99 -5.38 0.39
N ASP A 247 -15.96 -4.71 -0.21
CA ASP A 247 -17.21 -5.32 -0.65
C ASP A 247 -16.92 -6.52 -1.57
N GLY A 248 -17.60 -7.66 -1.33
CA GLY A 248 -17.38 -8.89 -2.08
C GLY A 248 -16.26 -9.80 -1.55
N SER A 249 -15.56 -9.41 -0.49
CA SER A 249 -14.52 -10.24 0.15
C SER A 249 -15.06 -11.57 0.71
N GLU A 250 -16.33 -11.63 1.07
CA GLU A 250 -16.99 -12.83 1.60
C GLU A 250 -16.93 -14.02 0.62
N ALA A 251 -17.02 -13.77 -0.68
CA ALA A 251 -16.94 -14.83 -1.69
C ALA A 251 -15.54 -15.45 -1.74
N ILE A 252 -14.50 -14.63 -1.59
CA ILE A 252 -13.10 -15.09 -1.50
C ILE A 252 -12.89 -15.89 -0.20
N ILE A 253 -13.44 -15.41 0.91
CA ILE A 253 -13.35 -16.10 2.22
C ILE A 253 -13.96 -17.50 2.13
N LYS A 254 -15.11 -17.67 1.46
CA LYS A 254 -15.72 -19.00 1.25
C LYS A 254 -14.82 -19.95 0.49
N VAL A 255 -14.04 -19.48 -0.49
CA VAL A 255 -13.05 -20.30 -1.18
C VAL A 255 -11.93 -20.70 -0.22
N ILE A 256 -11.43 -19.77 0.61
CA ILE A 256 -10.40 -20.08 1.62
C ILE A 256 -10.91 -21.14 2.61
N GLU A 257 -12.13 -20.98 3.12
CA GLU A 257 -12.76 -21.93 4.06
C GLU A 257 -12.93 -23.32 3.46
N LYS A 258 -13.24 -23.43 2.15
CA LYS A 258 -13.30 -24.71 1.44
C LYS A 258 -11.96 -25.49 1.50
N TRP A 259 -10.84 -24.77 1.46
CA TRP A 259 -9.51 -25.38 1.36
C TRP A 259 -8.71 -25.41 2.66
N GLN A 260 -9.14 -24.74 3.72
CA GLN A 260 -8.38 -24.55 4.96
C GLN A 260 -7.98 -25.84 5.66
N ASP A 261 -8.76 -26.92 5.49
CA ASP A 261 -8.51 -28.22 6.11
C ASP A 261 -7.60 -29.14 5.26
N ASN A 262 -7.18 -28.69 4.08
CA ASN A 262 -6.24 -29.43 3.24
C ASN A 262 -4.83 -29.37 3.88
N PRO A 263 -4.13 -30.52 4.08
CA PRO A 263 -2.82 -30.55 4.74
C PRO A 263 -1.73 -29.76 4.00
N ASN A 264 -1.89 -29.52 2.71
CA ASN A 264 -0.96 -28.76 1.89
C ASN A 264 -1.34 -27.26 1.79
N VAL A 265 -2.36 -26.82 2.52
CA VAL A 265 -2.79 -25.43 2.57
C VAL A 265 -2.61 -24.87 3.98
N VAL A 266 -1.88 -23.77 4.09
CA VAL A 266 -1.72 -22.99 5.32
C VAL A 266 -2.52 -21.70 5.15
N VAL A 267 -3.40 -21.41 6.07
CA VAL A 267 -4.21 -20.18 6.05
C VAL A 267 -3.78 -19.27 7.19
N ARG A 268 -3.55 -18.00 6.91
CA ARG A 268 -3.29 -16.94 7.89
C ARG A 268 -4.16 -15.72 7.61
N LYS A 269 -4.89 -15.26 8.61
CA LYS A 269 -5.74 -14.06 8.47
C LYS A 269 -4.92 -12.81 8.23
N ASN A 270 -3.82 -12.70 8.95
CA ASN A 270 -2.88 -11.57 8.83
C ASN A 270 -1.49 -12.06 9.25
N LEU A 271 -0.47 -11.67 8.50
CA LEU A 271 0.93 -11.98 8.79
C LEU A 271 1.66 -10.83 9.49
N GLY A 272 1.15 -9.60 9.36
CA GLY A 272 1.96 -8.42 9.65
C GLY A 272 3.10 -8.27 8.63
N SER A 273 3.82 -7.17 8.66
CA SER A 273 4.83 -6.88 7.63
C SER A 273 6.02 -7.85 7.67
N GLU A 274 6.51 -8.19 8.85
CA GLU A 274 7.70 -9.05 9.01
C GLU A 274 7.47 -10.47 8.49
N TYR A 275 6.40 -11.13 8.95
CA TYR A 275 6.07 -12.47 8.45
C TYR A 275 5.53 -12.48 7.01
N TYR A 276 4.98 -11.36 6.53
CA TYR A 276 4.66 -11.22 5.12
C TYR A 276 5.92 -11.22 4.26
N TYR A 277 6.97 -10.49 4.65
CA TYR A 277 8.25 -10.51 3.94
C TYR A 277 8.92 -11.88 4.04
N THR A 278 8.81 -12.55 5.19
CA THR A 278 9.26 -13.94 5.35
C THR A 278 8.52 -14.87 4.38
N ALA A 279 7.20 -14.71 4.27
CA ALA A 279 6.38 -15.50 3.35
C ALA A 279 6.79 -15.28 1.89
N VAL A 280 7.06 -14.03 1.48
CA VAL A 280 7.50 -13.70 0.12
C VAL A 280 8.90 -14.23 -0.17
N ASP A 281 9.86 -13.97 0.74
CA ASP A 281 11.26 -14.37 0.55
C ASP A 281 11.44 -15.88 0.37
N ASN A 282 10.66 -16.65 1.13
CA ASN A 282 10.72 -18.11 1.10
C ASN A 282 9.77 -18.76 0.07
N ALA A 283 8.81 -18.02 -0.52
CA ALA A 283 7.90 -18.57 -1.52
C ALA A 283 8.62 -18.93 -2.83
N LEU A 284 8.07 -19.91 -3.54
CA LEU A 284 8.48 -20.23 -4.91
C LEU A 284 8.08 -19.10 -5.87
N PHE A 285 6.86 -18.61 -5.74
CA PHE A 285 6.28 -17.47 -6.44
C PHE A 285 5.08 -16.92 -5.66
N VAL A 286 4.54 -15.79 -6.11
CA VAL A 286 3.35 -15.19 -5.52
C VAL A 286 2.23 -15.12 -6.55
N ILE A 287 0.98 -15.32 -6.13
CA ILE A 287 -0.20 -15.27 -7.00
C ILE A 287 -1.33 -14.48 -6.34
N GLY A 288 -2.05 -13.70 -7.12
CA GLY A 288 -3.21 -12.94 -6.67
C GLY A 288 -3.34 -11.59 -7.37
N ASN A 289 -3.98 -10.64 -6.71
CA ASN A 289 -4.21 -9.29 -7.26
C ASN A 289 -3.85 -8.17 -6.26
N SER A 290 -2.95 -8.45 -5.33
CA SER A 290 -2.44 -7.44 -4.40
C SER A 290 -1.47 -6.47 -5.08
N SER A 291 -1.49 -5.20 -4.68
CA SER A 291 -0.52 -4.20 -5.15
C SER A 291 0.93 -4.52 -4.76
N SER A 292 1.13 -5.28 -3.68
CA SER A 292 2.47 -5.73 -3.28
C SER A 292 3.11 -6.62 -4.34
N GLY A 293 2.31 -7.37 -5.11
CA GLY A 293 2.75 -8.19 -6.24
C GLY A 293 3.51 -7.40 -7.30
N ILE A 294 3.20 -6.12 -7.45
CA ILE A 294 3.85 -5.24 -8.42
C ILE A 294 4.95 -4.39 -7.78
N ILE A 295 4.73 -3.92 -6.55
CA ILE A 295 5.61 -2.94 -5.89
C ILE A 295 6.73 -3.61 -5.10
N GLU A 296 6.41 -4.65 -4.33
CA GLU A 296 7.28 -5.21 -3.28
C GLU A 296 7.95 -6.51 -3.71
N ILE A 297 7.16 -7.45 -4.23
CA ILE A 297 7.62 -8.81 -4.57
C ILE A 297 8.76 -8.83 -5.59
N PRO A 298 8.77 -7.98 -6.65
CA PRO A 298 9.90 -7.91 -7.57
C PRO A 298 11.24 -7.60 -6.91
N TYR A 299 11.24 -6.91 -5.78
CA TYR A 299 12.46 -6.63 -5.03
C TYR A 299 13.08 -7.88 -4.39
N PHE A 300 12.28 -8.90 -4.11
CA PHE A 300 12.74 -10.23 -3.69
C PHE A 300 13.19 -11.13 -4.85
N GLN A 301 13.15 -10.61 -6.09
CA GLN A 301 13.44 -11.40 -7.30
C GLN A 301 12.53 -12.64 -7.43
N LYS A 302 11.27 -12.50 -7.05
CA LYS A 302 10.24 -13.54 -7.17
C LYS A 302 9.27 -13.21 -8.29
N TYR A 303 8.72 -14.24 -8.93
CA TYR A 303 7.62 -14.08 -9.86
C TYR A 303 6.33 -13.72 -9.13
N THR A 304 5.56 -12.85 -9.77
CA THR A 304 4.17 -12.60 -9.40
C THR A 304 3.26 -12.98 -10.56
N VAL A 305 2.27 -13.83 -10.31
CA VAL A 305 1.14 -14.03 -11.20
C VAL A 305 0.03 -13.10 -10.75
N ASN A 306 -0.09 -11.95 -11.43
CA ASN A 306 -1.11 -10.96 -11.16
C ASN A 306 -2.37 -11.27 -11.97
N ILE A 307 -3.51 -11.45 -11.31
CA ILE A 307 -4.75 -11.87 -11.95
C ILE A 307 -5.80 -10.77 -11.86
N GLY A 308 -6.49 -10.52 -12.98
CA GLY A 308 -7.56 -9.54 -13.08
C GLY A 308 -7.07 -8.11 -13.30
N GLU A 309 -8.03 -7.18 -13.21
CA GLU A 309 -7.85 -5.78 -13.59
C GLU A 309 -7.49 -4.84 -12.42
N ARG A 310 -7.46 -5.35 -11.18
CA ARG A 310 -7.27 -4.53 -9.98
C ARG A 310 -5.99 -3.68 -10.01
N GLN A 311 -4.94 -4.20 -10.64
CA GLN A 311 -3.65 -3.52 -10.76
C GLN A 311 -3.41 -2.92 -12.14
N SER A 312 -4.40 -2.93 -13.02
CA SER A 312 -4.32 -2.39 -14.38
C SER A 312 -3.90 -0.91 -14.37
N GLY A 313 -2.99 -0.54 -15.27
CA GLY A 313 -2.42 0.81 -15.38
C GLY A 313 -1.20 1.08 -14.49
N ARG A 314 -0.82 0.13 -13.61
CA ARG A 314 0.45 0.24 -12.85
C ARG A 314 1.63 -0.18 -13.70
N ASN A 315 2.78 0.42 -13.44
CA ASN A 315 4.03 0.00 -14.07
C ASN A 315 4.54 -1.30 -13.41
N ALA A 316 4.39 -2.42 -14.14
CA ALA A 316 4.78 -3.74 -13.66
C ALA A 316 6.18 -4.12 -14.17
N PRO A 317 7.07 -4.62 -13.29
CA PRO A 317 8.36 -5.21 -13.68
C PRO A 317 8.20 -6.47 -14.52
N ALA A 318 9.27 -6.90 -15.20
CA ALA A 318 9.26 -8.13 -16.03
C ALA A 318 8.98 -9.43 -15.25
N SER A 319 9.20 -9.42 -13.92
CA SER A 319 8.86 -10.53 -13.04
C SER A 319 7.34 -10.69 -12.79
N VAL A 320 6.51 -9.75 -13.24
CA VAL A 320 5.06 -9.78 -13.07
C VAL A 320 4.39 -10.30 -14.33
N ILE A 321 3.73 -11.44 -14.22
CA ILE A 321 2.93 -12.05 -15.28
C ILE A 321 1.48 -11.66 -15.04
N SER A 322 0.94 -10.73 -15.84
CA SER A 322 -0.46 -10.31 -15.74
C SER A 322 -1.36 -11.18 -16.60
N LEU A 323 -2.40 -11.73 -15.99
CA LEU A 323 -3.39 -12.60 -16.61
C LEU A 323 -4.80 -12.03 -16.41
N PRO A 324 -5.72 -12.20 -17.36
CA PRO A 324 -7.12 -11.87 -17.12
C PRO A 324 -7.72 -12.81 -16.05
N ASP A 325 -8.87 -12.45 -15.52
CA ASP A 325 -9.68 -13.23 -14.59
C ASP A 325 -10.48 -14.35 -15.32
N ASP A 326 -9.75 -15.17 -16.08
CA ASP A 326 -10.25 -16.26 -16.89
C ASP A 326 -9.63 -17.59 -16.43
N CYS A 327 -10.47 -18.55 -16.01
CA CYS A 327 -10.04 -19.82 -15.42
C CYS A 327 -9.14 -20.65 -16.36
N GLU A 328 -9.45 -20.67 -17.65
CA GLU A 328 -8.74 -21.50 -18.64
C GLU A 328 -7.35 -20.93 -18.94
N GLN A 329 -7.27 -19.59 -19.10
CA GLN A 329 -6.01 -18.89 -19.32
C GLN A 329 -5.10 -18.94 -18.09
N VAL A 330 -5.67 -18.75 -16.89
CA VAL A 330 -4.92 -18.85 -15.64
C VAL A 330 -4.38 -20.24 -15.44
N ASN A 331 -5.21 -21.29 -15.60
CA ASN A 331 -4.79 -22.67 -15.47
C ASN A 331 -3.64 -23.01 -16.44
N SER A 332 -3.82 -22.72 -17.73
CA SER A 332 -2.81 -23.01 -18.75
C SER A 332 -1.49 -22.25 -18.52
N SER A 333 -1.56 -21.02 -18.04
CA SER A 333 -0.40 -20.19 -17.75
C SER A 333 0.35 -20.66 -16.50
N LEU A 334 -0.39 -21.07 -15.45
CA LEU A 334 0.20 -21.67 -14.26
C LEU A 334 0.93 -22.96 -14.57
N ILE A 335 0.33 -23.86 -15.36
CA ILE A 335 0.99 -25.11 -15.78
C ILE A 335 2.30 -24.79 -16.50
N LYS A 336 2.29 -23.89 -17.47
CA LYS A 336 3.50 -23.47 -18.20
C LYS A 336 4.57 -22.89 -17.27
N LEU A 337 4.18 -22.02 -16.35
CA LEU A 337 5.11 -21.41 -15.37
C LEU A 337 5.76 -22.49 -14.49
N LEU A 338 4.97 -23.44 -14.01
CA LEU A 338 5.43 -24.48 -13.09
C LEU A 338 6.28 -25.56 -13.80
N GLU A 339 6.12 -25.75 -15.09
CA GLU A 339 6.91 -26.67 -15.91
C GLU A 339 8.16 -26.00 -16.54
N SER A 340 8.24 -24.67 -16.48
CA SER A 340 9.37 -23.92 -17.04
C SER A 340 10.60 -24.01 -16.13
N PRO A 341 11.83 -24.06 -16.70
CA PRO A 341 13.03 -23.99 -15.90
C PRO A 341 13.08 -22.67 -15.11
N LYS A 342 13.52 -22.75 -13.84
CA LYS A 342 13.75 -21.55 -13.03
C LYS A 342 14.79 -20.66 -13.73
N CYS A 343 14.44 -19.43 -14.02
CA CYS A 343 15.38 -18.44 -14.54
C CYS A 343 15.69 -17.39 -13.46
N THR A 344 16.90 -16.88 -13.50
CA THR A 344 17.28 -15.75 -12.64
C THR A 344 16.57 -14.49 -13.15
N LEU A 345 15.76 -13.89 -12.31
CA LEU A 345 15.08 -12.63 -12.60
C LEU A 345 16.06 -11.47 -12.48
N PRO A 346 16.01 -10.50 -13.39
CA PRO A 346 16.76 -9.27 -13.25
C PRO A 346 16.27 -8.49 -12.02
N GLN A 347 17.19 -7.83 -11.32
CA GLN A 347 16.79 -6.90 -10.26
C GLN A 347 16.31 -5.60 -10.91
N GLU A 348 15.03 -5.30 -10.75
CA GLU A 348 14.42 -4.07 -11.24
C GLU A 348 14.07 -3.15 -10.06
N TYR A 349 14.45 -1.88 -10.19
CA TYR A 349 14.25 -0.87 -9.14
C TYR A 349 13.17 0.16 -9.53
N ILE A 350 12.11 -0.29 -10.19
CA ILE A 350 11.02 0.60 -10.65
C ILE A 350 10.45 1.44 -9.50
N TYR A 351 10.29 0.81 -8.33
CA TYR A 351 9.73 1.44 -7.14
C TYR A 351 10.80 1.85 -6.11
N GLY A 352 12.05 2.02 -6.53
CA GLY A 352 13.13 2.52 -5.70
C GLY A 352 14.12 1.45 -5.24
N LYS A 353 15.18 1.91 -4.55
CA LYS A 353 16.33 1.10 -4.11
C LYS A 353 16.39 0.88 -2.60
N GLY A 354 15.33 1.24 -1.86
CA GLY A 354 15.30 1.15 -0.40
C GLY A 354 16.12 2.25 0.28
N ASP A 355 15.96 3.47 -0.19
CA ASP A 355 16.54 4.70 0.35
C ASP A 355 15.54 5.87 0.27
N SER A 356 14.27 5.56 0.04
CA SER A 356 13.16 6.51 -0.08
C SER A 356 13.07 7.43 1.14
N VAL A 357 13.10 6.85 2.33
CA VAL A 357 12.98 7.57 3.60
C VAL A 357 14.11 8.58 3.77
N LYS A 358 15.35 8.19 3.46
CA LYS A 358 16.52 9.07 3.53
C LYS A 358 16.43 10.21 2.51
N GLN A 359 16.02 9.92 1.28
CA GLN A 359 15.82 10.94 0.25
C GLN A 359 14.75 11.95 0.66
N ILE A 360 13.62 11.51 1.21
CA ILE A 360 12.57 12.39 1.72
C ILE A 360 13.12 13.32 2.82
N HIS A 361 13.91 12.78 3.76
CA HIS A 361 14.53 13.56 4.84
C HIS A 361 15.41 14.69 4.26
N GLU A 362 16.34 14.35 3.39
CA GLU A 362 17.27 15.33 2.80
C GLU A 362 16.52 16.42 1.99
N ILE A 363 15.52 16.02 1.20
CA ILE A 363 14.72 16.97 0.41
C ILE A 363 13.93 17.93 1.31
N LEU A 364 13.27 17.42 2.34
CA LEU A 364 12.54 18.27 3.30
C LEU A 364 13.48 19.22 4.03
N LYS A 365 14.65 18.73 4.41
CA LYS A 365 15.69 19.57 5.02
C LYS A 365 16.11 20.70 4.09
N GLU A 366 16.47 20.38 2.84
CA GLU A 366 16.88 21.37 1.84
C GLU A 366 15.80 22.42 1.57
N LYS A 367 14.53 21.99 1.44
CA LYS A 367 13.41 22.87 1.10
C LYS A 367 13.00 23.85 2.22
N PHE A 368 13.21 23.48 3.48
CA PHE A 368 12.71 24.26 4.64
C PHE A 368 13.82 24.74 5.61
N GLN A 369 15.07 24.46 5.34
CA GLN A 369 16.18 24.89 6.21
C GLN A 369 16.60 26.37 5.96
N ASN A 370 16.14 27.00 4.88
CA ASN A 370 16.48 28.37 4.49
C ASN A 370 15.59 29.42 5.11
#